data_1508955cfb1a68523223e5d672d0cbae
#
_entry.id   1508955cfb1a68523223e5d672d0cbae
#
_cell.length_a   1.000
_cell.length_b   1.000
_cell.length_c   1.000
_cell.angle_alpha   90.00
_cell.angle_beta   90.00
_cell.angle_gamma   90.00
#
_symmetry.space_group_name_H-M   'P 1'
#
loop_
_entity.id
_entity.type
_entity.pdbx_description
1 polymer ?
#
loop_
_entity_poly.entity_id
_entity_poly.type
_entity_poly.pdbx_seq_one_letter_code
_entity_poly.pdbx_strand_id
1 'polypeptide(L)'
;MPEPQPRVLLLLPRALDGFILEDQARDLLRAPGVMAIGPPRMRYGTLVRLPNIARDALARALAQRMLHALDGELRAVVIFHPVQWPVARALLAESAQAELWYGRWDRYELAYDASPGMRWTLEALHRAAASRSSLTFVASDRLAELESEAGREAQVVTLAADSFPAPDPGGAVIAVSLGHLGWRTDWTLLRDVAQRMPELTLLLVGAWHEDECAQDPDFAWCRAAPGFVWLGRRCDEEAARLILCADVGILPFRVEPFNDAALPYRILKYARLGRRTVSPELAGVHTWDRAVTTCADADAFVAALREQAGARARPDEALRAWALAQTARRVNAPLWERLAELGMTEG
;
A
#
# COMPACT_ATOMS: atom_id res chain seq x y z
N MET A 1 -37.13 -25.64 -26.28
CA MET A 1 -36.32 -24.48 -25.88
C MET A 1 -35.33 -24.99 -24.85
N PRO A 2 -34.02 -24.65 -24.91
CA PRO A 2 -33.13 -25.00 -23.85
C PRO A 2 -33.64 -24.42 -22.52
N GLU A 3 -33.54 -25.17 -21.44
CA GLU A 3 -33.90 -24.68 -20.12
C GLU A 3 -33.08 -23.40 -19.79
N PRO A 4 -33.71 -22.37 -19.18
CA PRO A 4 -33.01 -21.15 -18.82
C PRO A 4 -31.90 -21.48 -17.82
N GLN A 5 -30.67 -21.04 -18.13
CA GLN A 5 -29.54 -21.30 -17.25
C GLN A 5 -29.74 -20.61 -15.90
N PRO A 6 -29.39 -21.30 -14.78
CA PRO A 6 -29.45 -20.69 -13.45
C PRO A 6 -28.45 -19.59 -13.31
N ARG A 7 -28.84 -18.49 -12.68
CA ARG A 7 -27.97 -17.30 -12.46
C ARG A 7 -27.90 -16.90 -10.98
N VAL A 8 -26.72 -16.57 -10.51
CA VAL A 8 -26.48 -15.94 -9.21
C VAL A 8 -25.99 -14.52 -9.44
N LEU A 9 -26.65 -13.57 -8.82
CA LEU A 9 -26.39 -12.15 -9.03
C LEU A 9 -25.70 -11.52 -7.82
N LEU A 10 -24.42 -11.12 -7.96
CA LEU A 10 -23.70 -10.36 -6.96
C LEU A 10 -24.03 -8.87 -7.13
N LEU A 11 -24.72 -8.27 -6.16
CA LEU A 11 -24.90 -6.82 -6.12
C LEU A 11 -23.70 -6.19 -5.44
N LEU A 12 -22.83 -5.50 -6.19
CA LEU A 12 -21.67 -4.85 -5.61
C LEU A 12 -22.06 -3.46 -5.05
N PRO A 13 -21.66 -3.13 -3.80
CA PRO A 13 -21.94 -1.81 -3.21
C PRO A 13 -21.08 -0.70 -3.82
N ARG A 14 -19.98 -1.05 -4.48
CA ARG A 14 -19.03 -0.19 -5.19
C ARG A 14 -18.41 -0.94 -6.38
N ALA A 15 -17.57 -0.29 -7.16
CA ALA A 15 -16.82 -0.97 -8.21
C ALA A 15 -16.03 -2.16 -7.63
N LEU A 16 -15.86 -3.21 -8.43
CA LEU A 16 -15.16 -4.41 -8.00
C LEU A 16 -13.71 -4.09 -7.61
N ASP A 17 -13.02 -3.34 -8.46
CA ASP A 17 -11.64 -2.90 -8.16
C ASP A 17 -11.62 -1.99 -6.92
N GLY A 18 -10.82 -2.39 -5.94
CA GLY A 18 -10.73 -1.73 -4.64
C GLY A 18 -11.95 -1.95 -3.74
N PHE A 19 -12.78 -2.94 -4.01
CA PHE A 19 -13.76 -3.44 -3.07
C PHE A 19 -13.06 -4.35 -2.04
N ILE A 20 -13.37 -4.19 -0.75
CA ILE A 20 -12.72 -4.96 0.31
C ILE A 20 -12.88 -6.49 0.16
N LEU A 21 -13.90 -6.93 -0.57
CA LEU A 21 -14.18 -8.32 -0.86
C LEU A 21 -13.93 -8.64 -2.34
N GLU A 22 -13.01 -7.93 -2.96
CA GLU A 22 -12.69 -8.12 -4.38
C GLU A 22 -12.27 -9.56 -4.67
N ASP A 23 -11.39 -10.13 -3.84
CA ASP A 23 -10.89 -11.49 -4.04
C ASP A 23 -12.02 -12.53 -3.94
N GLN A 24 -12.86 -12.44 -2.91
CA GLN A 24 -14.01 -13.32 -2.77
C GLN A 24 -14.99 -13.17 -3.94
N ALA A 25 -15.30 -11.94 -4.36
CA ALA A 25 -16.18 -11.70 -5.48
C ALA A 25 -15.60 -12.22 -6.80
N ARG A 26 -14.31 -12.02 -7.06
CA ARG A 26 -13.61 -12.55 -8.23
C ARG A 26 -13.58 -14.09 -8.24
N ASP A 27 -13.43 -14.70 -7.08
CA ASP A 27 -13.48 -16.15 -6.96
C ASP A 27 -14.86 -16.70 -7.31
N LEU A 28 -15.91 -16.13 -6.73
CA LEU A 28 -17.31 -16.50 -7.06
C LEU A 28 -17.65 -16.31 -8.55
N LEU A 29 -17.12 -15.28 -9.18
CA LEU A 29 -17.31 -14.99 -10.60
C LEU A 29 -16.70 -16.04 -11.54
N ARG A 30 -15.85 -16.93 -11.05
CA ARG A 30 -15.32 -18.08 -11.83
C ARG A 30 -16.38 -19.16 -12.01
N ALA A 31 -17.41 -19.20 -11.15
CA ALA A 31 -18.46 -20.19 -11.27
C ALA A 31 -19.40 -19.86 -12.45
N PRO A 32 -19.71 -20.83 -13.31
CA PRO A 32 -20.67 -20.64 -14.41
C PRO A 32 -22.00 -20.12 -13.88
N GLY A 33 -22.54 -19.07 -14.50
CA GLY A 33 -23.81 -18.49 -14.10
C GLY A 33 -23.76 -17.46 -12.98
N VAL A 34 -22.59 -17.21 -12.35
CA VAL A 34 -22.41 -16.10 -11.41
C VAL A 34 -22.08 -14.81 -12.16
N MET A 35 -22.78 -13.74 -11.84
CA MET A 35 -22.62 -12.43 -12.48
C MET A 35 -22.55 -11.34 -11.41
N ALA A 36 -21.74 -10.29 -11.64
CA ALA A 36 -21.70 -9.11 -10.78
C ALA A 36 -22.34 -7.92 -11.48
N ILE A 37 -23.13 -7.18 -10.74
CA ILE A 37 -23.61 -5.85 -11.15
C ILE A 37 -23.04 -4.82 -10.21
N GLY A 38 -22.30 -3.85 -10.78
CA GLY A 38 -21.77 -2.71 -10.06
C GLY A 38 -22.86 -1.80 -9.50
N PRO A 39 -22.47 -0.79 -8.71
CA PRO A 39 -23.43 0.14 -8.11
C PRO A 39 -24.18 0.90 -9.19
N PRO A 40 -25.51 1.12 -8.99
CA PRO A 40 -26.30 1.93 -9.92
C PRO A 40 -25.80 3.39 -9.89
N ARG A 41 -26.16 4.18 -10.90
CA ARG A 41 -25.85 5.62 -10.95
C ARG A 41 -26.26 6.36 -9.67
N MET A 42 -27.45 6.06 -9.14
CA MET A 42 -27.86 6.46 -7.80
C MET A 42 -27.33 5.42 -6.81
N ARG A 43 -26.34 5.78 -6.04
CA ARG A 43 -25.74 4.87 -5.03
C ARG A 43 -26.77 4.33 -4.06
N TYR A 44 -26.65 3.09 -3.64
CA TYR A 44 -27.56 2.44 -2.68
C TYR A 44 -27.77 3.25 -1.39
N GLY A 45 -26.70 3.87 -0.87
CA GLY A 45 -26.78 4.75 0.30
C GLY A 45 -27.66 6.00 0.09
N THR A 46 -27.76 6.51 -1.14
CA THR A 46 -28.69 7.61 -1.49
C THR A 46 -30.13 7.07 -1.61
N LEU A 47 -30.31 5.90 -2.20
CA LEU A 47 -31.62 5.26 -2.34
C LEU A 47 -32.32 5.07 -0.98
N VAL A 48 -31.60 4.60 0.05
CA VAL A 48 -32.19 4.34 1.37
C VAL A 48 -32.55 5.59 2.17
N ARG A 49 -32.09 6.77 1.73
CA ARG A 49 -32.46 8.07 2.33
C ARG A 49 -33.77 8.62 1.77
N LEU A 50 -34.30 8.04 0.69
CA LEU A 50 -35.56 8.49 0.09
C LEU A 50 -36.76 8.05 0.94
N PRO A 51 -37.89 8.78 0.87
CA PRO A 51 -39.17 8.31 1.42
C PRO A 51 -39.53 6.91 0.89
N ASN A 52 -40.15 6.09 1.72
CA ASN A 52 -40.41 4.67 1.42
C ASN A 52 -41.03 4.44 0.02
N ILE A 53 -42.02 5.24 -0.35
CA ILE A 53 -42.73 5.09 -1.66
C ILE A 53 -41.77 5.30 -2.82
N ALA A 54 -40.97 6.38 -2.77
CA ALA A 54 -40.01 6.69 -3.82
C ALA A 54 -38.86 5.67 -3.85
N ARG A 55 -38.35 5.26 -2.69
CA ARG A 55 -37.34 4.21 -2.57
C ARG A 55 -37.80 2.91 -3.18
N ASP A 56 -39.01 2.46 -2.85
CA ASP A 56 -39.51 1.18 -3.29
C ASP A 56 -39.85 1.20 -4.80
N ALA A 57 -40.31 2.33 -5.33
CA ALA A 57 -40.52 2.50 -6.77
C ALA A 57 -39.21 2.42 -7.56
N LEU A 58 -38.17 3.15 -7.08
CA LEU A 58 -36.86 3.13 -7.72
C LEU A 58 -36.14 1.77 -7.57
N ALA A 59 -36.28 1.12 -6.42
CA ALA A 59 -35.74 -0.22 -6.21
C ALA A 59 -36.37 -1.23 -7.21
N ARG A 60 -37.65 -1.17 -7.43
CA ARG A 60 -38.34 -2.01 -8.44
C ARG A 60 -37.87 -1.71 -9.86
N ALA A 61 -37.73 -0.43 -10.22
CA ALA A 61 -37.22 -0.05 -11.54
C ALA A 61 -35.78 -0.54 -11.78
N LEU A 62 -34.93 -0.48 -10.75
CA LEU A 62 -33.58 -1.04 -10.80
C LEU A 62 -33.62 -2.56 -10.94
N ALA A 63 -34.42 -3.26 -10.14
CA ALA A 63 -34.58 -4.71 -10.19
C ALA A 63 -35.01 -5.18 -11.57
N GLN A 64 -36.04 -4.55 -12.17
CA GLN A 64 -36.54 -4.87 -13.50
C GLN A 64 -35.44 -4.71 -14.58
N ARG A 65 -34.63 -3.63 -14.50
CA ARG A 65 -33.49 -3.46 -15.42
C ARG A 65 -32.44 -4.56 -15.27
N MET A 66 -32.14 -4.96 -14.03
CA MET A 66 -31.20 -6.03 -13.74
C MET A 66 -31.72 -7.37 -14.28
N LEU A 67 -32.99 -7.70 -14.05
CA LEU A 67 -33.62 -8.92 -14.57
C LEU A 67 -33.67 -8.92 -16.10
N HIS A 68 -33.92 -7.78 -16.72
CA HIS A 68 -33.93 -7.65 -18.17
C HIS A 68 -32.56 -7.88 -18.81
N ALA A 69 -31.48 -7.53 -18.08
CA ALA A 69 -30.12 -7.74 -18.50
C ALA A 69 -29.59 -9.16 -18.15
N LEU A 70 -30.36 -9.92 -17.39
CA LEU A 70 -30.00 -11.27 -16.96
C LEU A 70 -30.43 -12.25 -18.05
N ASP A 71 -29.46 -12.92 -18.66
CA ASP A 71 -29.74 -14.03 -19.60
C ASP A 71 -29.85 -15.34 -18.80
N GLY A 72 -31.05 -15.65 -18.32
CA GLY A 72 -31.31 -16.85 -17.53
C GLY A 72 -32.26 -16.65 -16.35
N GLU A 73 -32.41 -17.67 -15.53
CA GLU A 73 -33.31 -17.68 -14.38
C GLU A 73 -32.53 -17.27 -13.10
N LEU A 74 -32.99 -16.25 -12.40
CA LEU A 74 -32.39 -15.82 -11.13
C LEU A 74 -32.64 -16.88 -10.05
N ARG A 75 -31.56 -17.44 -9.49
CA ARG A 75 -31.58 -18.44 -8.41
C ARG A 75 -31.09 -17.89 -7.07
N ALA A 76 -30.17 -16.91 -7.07
CA ALA A 76 -29.78 -16.23 -5.86
C ALA A 76 -29.35 -14.78 -6.12
N VAL A 77 -29.57 -13.93 -5.13
CA VAL A 77 -29.05 -12.57 -5.04
C VAL A 77 -28.12 -12.51 -3.86
N VAL A 78 -26.89 -12.09 -4.11
CA VAL A 78 -25.89 -11.88 -3.06
C VAL A 78 -25.74 -10.39 -2.80
N ILE A 79 -25.92 -9.97 -1.55
CA ILE A 79 -25.71 -8.60 -1.11
C ILE A 79 -24.62 -8.56 -0.03
N PHE A 80 -23.82 -7.50 -0.03
CA PHE A 80 -22.66 -7.32 0.85
C PHE A 80 -22.84 -6.16 1.83
N HIS A 81 -23.98 -5.47 1.77
CA HIS A 81 -24.25 -4.32 2.64
C HIS A 81 -25.76 -4.13 2.79
N PRO A 82 -26.30 -3.80 3.98
CA PRO A 82 -27.74 -3.67 4.20
C PRO A 82 -28.42 -2.61 3.33
N VAL A 83 -27.73 -1.58 2.86
CA VAL A 83 -28.30 -0.57 1.93
C VAL A 83 -28.72 -1.15 0.59
N GLN A 84 -28.30 -2.36 0.24
CA GLN A 84 -28.68 -3.06 -1.00
C GLN A 84 -30.03 -3.80 -0.85
N TRP A 85 -30.49 -4.01 0.37
CA TRP A 85 -31.72 -4.75 0.67
C TRP A 85 -32.94 -4.28 -0.11
N PRO A 86 -33.26 -2.98 -0.27
CA PRO A 86 -34.44 -2.58 -1.03
C PRO A 86 -34.46 -3.12 -2.47
N VAL A 87 -33.29 -3.14 -3.14
CA VAL A 87 -33.15 -3.65 -4.50
C VAL A 87 -33.20 -5.18 -4.52
N ALA A 88 -32.50 -5.83 -3.59
CA ALA A 88 -32.56 -7.30 -3.46
C ALA A 88 -33.97 -7.77 -3.17
N ARG A 89 -34.73 -7.12 -2.29
CA ARG A 89 -36.14 -7.41 -2.02
C ARG A 89 -37.01 -7.30 -3.26
N ALA A 90 -36.74 -6.27 -4.10
CA ALA A 90 -37.48 -6.11 -5.36
C ALA A 90 -37.19 -7.23 -6.38
N LEU A 91 -35.90 -7.67 -6.48
CA LEU A 91 -35.49 -8.81 -7.31
C LEU A 91 -36.18 -10.11 -6.86
N LEU A 92 -36.20 -10.37 -5.55
CA LEU A 92 -36.85 -11.54 -4.97
C LEU A 92 -38.37 -11.54 -5.16
N ALA A 93 -39.01 -10.38 -5.20
CA ALA A 93 -40.46 -10.28 -5.47
C ALA A 93 -40.83 -10.68 -6.91
N GLU A 94 -39.93 -10.48 -7.86
CA GLU A 94 -40.08 -10.83 -9.26
C GLU A 94 -39.59 -12.27 -9.58
N SER A 95 -38.91 -12.92 -8.62
CA SER A 95 -38.27 -14.22 -8.81
C SER A 95 -38.51 -15.13 -7.60
N ALA A 96 -39.67 -15.78 -7.56
CA ALA A 96 -40.17 -16.52 -6.38
C ALA A 96 -39.25 -17.68 -5.95
N GLN A 97 -38.46 -18.24 -6.86
CA GLN A 97 -37.50 -19.32 -6.58
C GLN A 97 -36.11 -18.82 -6.16
N ALA A 98 -35.87 -17.49 -6.19
CA ALA A 98 -34.56 -16.94 -5.89
C ALA A 98 -34.36 -16.85 -4.38
N GLU A 99 -33.13 -17.16 -3.97
CA GLU A 99 -32.64 -17.04 -2.60
C GLU A 99 -31.98 -15.68 -2.37
N LEU A 100 -31.90 -15.29 -1.10
CA LEU A 100 -31.05 -14.20 -0.65
C LEU A 100 -29.84 -14.74 0.09
N TRP A 101 -28.65 -14.39 -0.36
CA TRP A 101 -27.43 -14.56 0.41
C TRP A 101 -26.96 -13.20 0.91
N TYR A 102 -26.81 -13.06 2.24
CA TYR A 102 -26.49 -11.78 2.85
C TYR A 102 -25.15 -11.82 3.59
N GLY A 103 -24.21 -11.01 3.14
CA GLY A 103 -22.90 -10.81 3.77
C GLY A 103 -22.91 -9.64 4.76
N ARG A 104 -22.52 -9.92 6.00
CA ARG A 104 -22.31 -8.90 7.04
C ARG A 104 -20.83 -8.83 7.41
N TRP A 105 -20.19 -7.71 7.12
CA TRP A 105 -18.76 -7.53 7.30
C TRP A 105 -18.42 -6.65 8.50
N ASP A 106 -19.37 -5.82 8.93
CA ASP A 106 -19.22 -4.87 10.02
C ASP A 106 -20.51 -4.71 10.83
N ARG A 107 -20.41 -4.01 11.93
CA ARG A 107 -21.57 -3.51 12.69
C ARG A 107 -22.01 -2.18 12.08
N TYR A 108 -22.59 -2.19 10.90
CA TYR A 108 -22.99 -0.99 10.15
C TYR A 108 -23.91 -0.05 10.95
N GLU A 109 -24.69 -0.58 11.87
CA GLU A 109 -25.54 0.18 12.78
C GLU A 109 -24.75 1.00 13.83
N LEU A 110 -23.46 0.74 13.97
CA LEU A 110 -22.54 1.48 14.84
C LEU A 110 -21.50 2.31 14.06
N ALA A 111 -21.65 2.42 12.75
CA ALA A 111 -20.71 3.20 11.93
C ALA A 111 -20.56 4.64 12.50
N TYR A 112 -19.31 5.04 12.77
CA TYR A 112 -18.98 6.28 13.45
C TYR A 112 -19.35 7.54 12.63
N ASP A 113 -19.32 7.43 11.30
CA ASP A 113 -19.64 8.49 10.33
C ASP A 113 -21.13 8.58 10.01
N ALA A 114 -21.96 7.68 10.52
CA ALA A 114 -23.39 7.66 10.30
C ALA A 114 -24.16 8.49 11.37
N SER A 115 -25.12 9.32 10.91
CA SER A 115 -26.05 10.00 11.82
C SER A 115 -26.90 8.99 12.59
N PRO A 116 -27.47 9.35 13.77
CA PRO A 116 -28.35 8.45 14.52
C PRO A 116 -29.51 7.88 13.70
N GLY A 117 -30.16 8.69 12.87
CA GLY A 117 -31.23 8.24 11.98
C GLY A 117 -30.75 7.26 10.92
N MET A 118 -29.53 7.44 10.41
CA MET A 118 -28.93 6.50 9.46
C MET A 118 -28.55 5.18 10.15
N ARG A 119 -28.02 5.22 11.36
CA ARG A 119 -27.71 4.00 12.16
C ARG A 119 -28.97 3.17 12.39
N TRP A 120 -30.07 3.81 12.79
CA TRP A 120 -31.37 3.16 12.93
C TRP A 120 -31.84 2.55 11.60
N THR A 121 -31.69 3.27 10.49
CA THR A 121 -32.03 2.78 9.14
C THR A 121 -31.20 1.55 8.78
N LEU A 122 -29.87 1.61 9.00
CA LEU A 122 -28.97 0.50 8.73
C LEU A 122 -29.31 -0.73 9.55
N GLU A 123 -29.64 -0.55 10.83
CA GLU A 123 -30.09 -1.63 11.70
C GLU A 123 -31.39 -2.28 11.21
N ALA A 124 -32.39 -1.47 10.84
CA ALA A 124 -33.64 -1.97 10.31
C ALA A 124 -33.46 -2.75 9.00
N LEU A 125 -32.63 -2.23 8.08
CA LEU A 125 -32.29 -2.89 6.82
C LEU A 125 -31.50 -4.18 7.04
N HIS A 126 -30.54 -4.17 7.98
CA HIS A 126 -29.78 -5.35 8.37
C HIS A 126 -30.74 -6.45 8.88
N ARG A 127 -31.57 -6.15 9.86
CA ARG A 127 -32.52 -7.10 10.39
C ARG A 127 -33.44 -7.68 9.31
N ALA A 128 -33.96 -6.83 8.43
CA ALA A 128 -34.83 -7.27 7.34
C ALA A 128 -34.12 -8.18 6.34
N ALA A 129 -32.87 -7.86 5.97
CA ALA A 129 -32.06 -8.69 5.08
C ALA A 129 -31.70 -10.03 5.72
N ALA A 130 -31.16 -10.00 6.95
CA ALA A 130 -30.74 -11.20 7.68
C ALA A 130 -31.91 -12.16 7.96
N SER A 131 -33.09 -11.64 8.33
CA SER A 131 -34.28 -12.47 8.55
C SER A 131 -34.87 -13.09 7.29
N ARG A 132 -34.53 -12.57 6.09
CA ARG A 132 -35.02 -13.07 4.80
C ARG A 132 -34.01 -13.95 4.08
N SER A 133 -32.74 -13.89 4.47
CA SER A 133 -31.68 -14.65 3.81
C SER A 133 -31.82 -16.14 4.09
N SER A 134 -31.56 -16.95 3.07
CA SER A 134 -31.37 -18.40 3.19
C SER A 134 -29.93 -18.73 3.61
N LEU A 135 -28.98 -17.81 3.36
CA LEU A 135 -27.59 -17.90 3.78
C LEU A 135 -27.14 -16.52 4.26
N THR A 136 -26.90 -16.41 5.57
CA THR A 136 -26.17 -15.28 6.14
C THR A 136 -24.72 -15.68 6.33
N PHE A 137 -23.77 -14.87 5.85
CA PHE A 137 -22.35 -15.09 6.06
C PHE A 137 -21.70 -13.84 6.62
N VAL A 138 -20.75 -14.03 7.51
CA VAL A 138 -20.18 -12.95 8.35
C VAL A 138 -18.66 -13.04 8.39
N ALA A 139 -17.98 -11.90 8.54
CA ALA A 139 -16.52 -11.83 8.48
C ALA A 139 -15.80 -12.42 9.70
N SER A 140 -16.48 -12.60 10.83
CA SER A 140 -15.83 -13.01 12.09
C SER A 140 -16.76 -13.79 13.00
N ASP A 141 -16.17 -14.57 13.91
CA ASP A 141 -16.91 -15.29 14.96
C ASP A 141 -17.76 -14.35 15.81
N ARG A 142 -17.25 -13.15 16.14
CA ARG A 142 -18.05 -12.17 16.92
C ARG A 142 -19.31 -11.71 16.19
N LEU A 143 -19.26 -11.54 14.87
CA LEU A 143 -20.46 -11.25 14.08
C LEU A 143 -21.42 -12.45 14.04
N ALA A 144 -20.91 -13.68 14.00
CA ALA A 144 -21.74 -14.88 14.08
C ALA A 144 -22.43 -15.00 15.45
N GLU A 145 -21.74 -14.72 16.55
CA GLU A 145 -22.32 -14.68 17.88
C GLU A 145 -23.46 -13.65 17.96
N LEU A 146 -23.26 -12.43 17.41
CA LEU A 146 -24.28 -11.39 17.37
C LEU A 146 -25.54 -11.81 16.58
N GLU A 147 -25.36 -12.57 15.49
CA GLU A 147 -26.50 -13.15 14.75
C GLU A 147 -27.20 -14.23 15.60
N SER A 148 -26.43 -15.08 16.28
CA SER A 148 -26.95 -16.12 17.17
C SER A 148 -27.69 -15.52 18.38
N GLU A 149 -27.15 -14.48 19.01
CA GLU A 149 -27.81 -13.71 20.08
C GLU A 149 -29.16 -13.13 19.62
N ALA A 150 -29.28 -12.85 18.32
CA ALA A 150 -30.51 -12.38 17.68
C ALA A 150 -31.40 -13.53 17.13
N GLY A 151 -31.08 -14.79 17.44
CA GLY A 151 -31.83 -15.97 17.00
C GLY A 151 -31.69 -16.30 15.51
N ARG A 152 -30.58 -15.92 14.87
CA ARG A 152 -30.30 -16.18 13.45
C ARG A 152 -29.02 -17.00 13.31
N GLU A 153 -28.99 -17.86 12.31
CA GLU A 153 -27.79 -18.61 11.93
C GLU A 153 -26.93 -17.80 10.95
N ALA A 154 -25.61 -17.89 11.10
CA ALA A 154 -24.67 -17.29 10.18
C ALA A 154 -23.41 -18.17 10.05
N GLN A 155 -22.88 -18.23 8.82
CA GLN A 155 -21.60 -18.91 8.55
C GLN A 155 -20.46 -17.89 8.57
N VAL A 156 -19.35 -18.27 9.20
CA VAL A 156 -18.16 -17.43 9.16
C VAL A 156 -17.45 -17.63 7.82
N VAL A 157 -17.34 -16.55 7.07
CA VAL A 157 -16.58 -16.44 5.82
C VAL A 157 -15.60 -15.28 6.01
N THR A 158 -14.36 -15.60 6.32
CA THR A 158 -13.32 -14.59 6.58
C THR A 158 -12.92 -13.85 5.31
N LEU A 159 -12.09 -12.84 5.46
CA LEU A 159 -11.55 -12.08 4.32
C LEU A 159 -10.46 -12.90 3.61
N ALA A 160 -10.36 -12.72 2.30
CA ALA A 160 -9.27 -13.20 1.47
C ALA A 160 -8.40 -12.03 0.99
N ALA A 161 -7.18 -12.31 0.62
CA ALA A 161 -6.22 -11.33 0.14
C ALA A 161 -5.32 -11.90 -0.98
N ASP A 162 -5.90 -12.73 -1.84
CA ASP A 162 -5.16 -13.44 -2.90
C ASP A 162 -4.54 -12.51 -3.92
N SER A 163 -5.15 -11.34 -4.14
CA SER A 163 -4.66 -10.30 -5.05
C SER A 163 -3.54 -9.46 -4.42
N PHE A 164 -3.35 -9.52 -3.10
CA PHE A 164 -2.28 -8.78 -2.46
C PHE A 164 -0.94 -9.47 -2.74
N PRO A 165 0.03 -8.75 -3.33
CA PRO A 165 1.32 -9.36 -3.70
C PRO A 165 2.03 -9.96 -2.48
N ALA A 166 2.53 -11.18 -2.63
CA ALA A 166 3.40 -11.84 -1.67
C ALA A 166 4.78 -12.07 -2.31
N PRO A 167 5.57 -11.00 -2.52
CA PRO A 167 6.92 -11.12 -3.08
C PRO A 167 7.79 -11.93 -2.13
N ASP A 168 8.79 -12.62 -2.69
CA ASP A 168 9.82 -13.28 -1.88
C ASP A 168 10.56 -12.22 -1.06
N PRO A 169 10.50 -12.26 0.29
CA PRO A 169 11.20 -11.31 1.14
C PRO A 169 12.72 -11.32 0.93
N GLY A 170 13.28 -12.44 0.47
CA GLY A 170 14.70 -12.56 0.17
C GLY A 170 15.14 -11.83 -1.09
N GLY A 171 14.22 -11.54 -2.01
CA GLY A 171 14.51 -10.82 -3.26
C GLY A 171 14.27 -9.31 -3.19
N ALA A 172 13.52 -8.82 -2.20
CA ALA A 172 13.21 -7.41 -2.09
C ALA A 172 14.37 -6.61 -1.47
N VAL A 173 14.81 -5.54 -2.14
CA VAL A 173 15.83 -4.62 -1.64
C VAL A 173 15.20 -3.28 -1.30
N ILE A 174 15.48 -2.79 -0.09
CA ILE A 174 15.11 -1.44 0.35
C ILE A 174 16.38 -0.60 0.43
N ALA A 175 16.51 0.39 -0.43
CA ALA A 175 17.60 1.37 -0.38
C ALA A 175 17.11 2.70 0.21
N VAL A 176 18.03 3.46 0.81
CA VAL A 176 17.72 4.80 1.34
C VAL A 176 18.71 5.84 0.82
N SER A 177 18.21 6.97 0.33
CA SER A 177 19.01 8.16 0.00
C SER A 177 18.63 9.32 0.90
N LEU A 178 19.62 9.88 1.63
CA LEU A 178 19.42 11.02 2.50
C LEU A 178 19.91 12.32 1.86
N GLY A 179 19.22 13.42 2.14
CA GLY A 179 19.71 14.79 1.97
C GLY A 179 19.10 15.51 0.76
N HIS A 180 19.91 16.30 0.09
CA HIS A 180 19.49 17.12 -1.06
C HIS A 180 19.16 16.24 -2.26
N LEU A 181 17.93 16.36 -2.76
CA LEU A 181 17.42 15.66 -3.94
C LEU A 181 17.19 16.70 -5.06
N GLY A 182 18.27 17.08 -5.72
CA GLY A 182 18.31 18.14 -6.72
C GLY A 182 19.34 17.84 -7.81
N TRP A 183 19.99 18.87 -8.33
CA TRP A 183 20.91 18.81 -9.47
C TRP A 183 22.11 17.85 -9.29
N ARG A 184 22.53 17.60 -8.03
CA ARG A 184 23.62 16.66 -7.72
C ARG A 184 23.25 15.21 -7.95
N THR A 185 21.96 14.89 -7.96
CA THR A 185 21.44 13.53 -8.11
C THR A 185 21.49 13.12 -9.56
N ASP A 186 22.02 11.94 -9.84
CA ASP A 186 21.98 11.29 -11.14
C ASP A 186 20.64 10.58 -11.32
N TRP A 187 19.68 11.30 -11.87
CA TRP A 187 18.33 10.78 -12.11
C TRP A 187 18.32 9.73 -13.22
N THR A 188 19.26 9.82 -14.17
CA THR A 188 19.44 8.81 -15.23
C THR A 188 19.87 7.48 -14.62
N LEU A 189 20.87 7.49 -13.74
CA LEU A 189 21.29 6.29 -13.00
C LEU A 189 20.13 5.70 -12.21
N LEU A 190 19.37 6.54 -11.47
CA LEU A 190 18.24 6.06 -10.66
C LEU A 190 17.13 5.45 -11.51
N ARG A 191 16.79 6.05 -12.66
CA ARG A 191 15.84 5.48 -13.61
C ARG A 191 16.33 4.13 -14.14
N ASP A 192 17.58 4.07 -14.56
CA ASP A 192 18.17 2.87 -15.14
C ASP A 192 18.24 1.72 -14.14
N VAL A 193 18.60 2.03 -12.89
CA VAL A 193 18.58 1.05 -11.78
C VAL A 193 17.16 0.54 -11.52
N ALA A 194 16.17 1.43 -11.42
CA ALA A 194 14.79 1.03 -11.14
C ALA A 194 14.18 0.18 -12.27
N GLN A 195 14.53 0.46 -13.53
CA GLN A 195 14.08 -0.35 -14.67
C GLN A 195 14.67 -1.77 -14.67
N ARG A 196 15.93 -1.94 -14.21
CA ARG A 196 16.61 -3.23 -14.13
C ARG A 196 16.30 -3.99 -12.83
N MET A 197 15.72 -3.30 -11.86
CA MET A 197 15.47 -3.83 -10.52
C MET A 197 14.05 -3.44 -10.03
N PRO A 198 12.99 -4.05 -10.63
CA PRO A 198 11.60 -3.74 -10.27
C PRO A 198 11.27 -4.10 -8.81
N GLU A 199 12.06 -4.96 -8.17
CA GLU A 199 11.98 -5.33 -6.77
C GLU A 199 12.53 -4.26 -5.80
N LEU A 200 13.16 -3.18 -6.30
CA LEU A 200 13.75 -2.11 -5.50
C LEU A 200 12.66 -1.19 -4.94
N THR A 201 12.73 -0.96 -3.63
CA THR A 201 12.05 0.17 -2.98
C THR A 201 13.11 1.20 -2.56
N LEU A 202 13.02 2.41 -3.09
CA LEU A 202 13.95 3.49 -2.79
C LEU A 202 13.29 4.54 -1.89
N LEU A 203 13.77 4.64 -0.64
CA LEU A 203 13.32 5.66 0.31
C LEU A 203 14.12 6.95 0.09
N LEU A 204 13.44 8.00 -0.36
CA LEU A 204 14.03 9.32 -0.60
C LEU A 204 13.72 10.24 0.59
N VAL A 205 14.75 10.56 1.38
CA VAL A 205 14.63 11.34 2.62
C VAL A 205 15.37 12.65 2.46
N GLY A 206 14.65 13.74 2.26
CA GLY A 206 15.24 15.06 2.06
C GLY A 206 14.29 16.04 1.37
N ALA A 207 14.78 17.20 1.04
CA ALA A 207 14.03 18.18 0.26
C ALA A 207 14.18 17.90 -1.24
N TRP A 208 13.06 17.88 -1.96
CA TRP A 208 13.07 17.91 -3.42
C TRP A 208 13.26 19.35 -3.88
N HIS A 209 14.24 19.54 -4.73
CA HIS A 209 14.51 20.82 -5.36
C HIS A 209 14.05 20.75 -6.81
N GLU A 210 12.72 20.86 -7.01
CA GLU A 210 12.08 20.71 -8.32
C GLU A 210 12.58 21.74 -9.34
N ASP A 211 12.83 22.96 -8.90
CA ASP A 211 13.39 24.05 -9.69
C ASP A 211 14.78 23.71 -10.26
N GLU A 212 15.59 22.94 -9.52
CA GLU A 212 16.90 22.49 -9.97
C GLU A 212 16.82 21.34 -10.98
N CYS A 213 15.70 20.59 -11.02
CA CYS A 213 15.51 19.39 -11.83
C CYS A 213 14.44 19.53 -12.91
N ALA A 214 13.79 20.69 -13.03
CA ALA A 214 12.62 20.89 -13.90
C ALA A 214 12.87 20.55 -15.38
N GLN A 215 14.10 20.63 -15.85
CA GLN A 215 14.49 20.33 -17.23
C GLN A 215 15.03 18.90 -17.43
N ASP A 216 15.12 18.11 -16.35
CA ASP A 216 15.63 16.75 -16.41
C ASP A 216 14.46 15.76 -16.62
N PRO A 217 14.35 15.12 -17.80
CA PRO A 217 13.25 14.19 -18.08
C PRO A 217 13.28 12.95 -17.19
N ASP A 218 14.44 12.54 -16.71
CA ASP A 218 14.61 11.38 -15.87
C ASP A 218 14.15 11.66 -14.43
N PHE A 219 14.28 12.91 -13.97
CA PHE A 219 13.67 13.35 -12.72
C PHE A 219 12.16 13.19 -12.74
N ALA A 220 11.48 13.63 -13.81
CA ALA A 220 10.03 13.50 -13.92
C ALA A 220 9.60 12.03 -13.93
N TRP A 221 10.36 11.15 -14.57
CA TRP A 221 10.12 9.71 -14.55
C TRP A 221 10.30 9.14 -13.14
N CYS A 222 11.41 9.42 -12.47
CA CYS A 222 11.70 8.95 -11.12
C CYS A 222 10.65 9.40 -10.11
N ARG A 223 10.13 10.62 -10.28
CA ARG A 223 9.07 11.15 -9.42
C ARG A 223 7.76 10.36 -9.51
N ALA A 224 7.45 9.82 -10.67
CA ALA A 224 6.24 9.02 -10.93
C ALA A 224 6.44 7.53 -10.68
N ALA A 225 7.68 7.06 -10.51
CA ALA A 225 7.99 5.64 -10.36
C ALA A 225 7.45 5.07 -9.04
N PRO A 226 6.67 3.97 -9.07
CA PRO A 226 6.01 3.42 -7.88
C PRO A 226 6.98 2.87 -6.83
N GLY A 227 8.20 2.49 -7.24
CA GLY A 227 9.26 2.03 -6.33
C GLY A 227 9.96 3.16 -5.56
N PHE A 228 9.68 4.44 -5.89
CA PHE A 228 10.32 5.59 -5.27
C PHE A 228 9.38 6.22 -4.23
N VAL A 229 9.75 6.11 -2.96
CA VAL A 229 8.96 6.60 -1.83
C VAL A 229 9.61 7.86 -1.28
N TRP A 230 9.03 9.01 -1.61
CA TRP A 230 9.50 10.28 -1.09
C TRP A 230 8.89 10.59 0.27
N LEU A 231 9.78 10.76 1.27
CA LEU A 231 9.40 10.95 2.67
C LEU A 231 9.58 12.39 3.15
N GLY A 232 10.16 13.27 2.31
CA GLY A 232 10.43 14.65 2.68
C GLY A 232 11.55 14.78 3.72
N ARG A 233 11.71 15.99 4.28
CA ARG A 233 12.66 16.24 5.35
C ARG A 233 12.26 15.52 6.63
N ARG A 234 13.25 14.93 7.31
CA ARG A 234 13.09 14.25 8.61
C ARG A 234 14.15 14.74 9.57
N CYS A 235 13.85 14.71 10.88
CA CYS A 235 14.88 14.89 11.89
C CYS A 235 15.86 13.70 11.92
N ASP A 236 16.98 13.85 12.60
CA ASP A 236 18.02 12.80 12.60
C ASP A 236 17.52 11.49 13.24
N GLU A 237 16.67 11.57 14.26
CA GLU A 237 16.09 10.39 14.90
C GLU A 237 15.13 9.62 13.96
N GLU A 238 14.31 10.34 13.20
CA GLU A 238 13.42 9.73 12.19
C GLU A 238 14.24 9.15 11.03
N ALA A 239 15.24 9.90 10.55
CA ALA A 239 16.14 9.43 9.50
C ALA A 239 16.88 8.17 9.91
N ALA A 240 17.35 8.08 11.17
CA ALA A 240 18.01 6.89 11.70
C ALA A 240 17.09 5.68 11.69
N ARG A 241 15.81 5.83 12.05
CA ARG A 241 14.82 4.74 11.98
C ARG A 241 14.58 4.29 10.54
N LEU A 242 14.51 5.21 9.59
CA LEU A 242 14.34 4.89 8.16
C LEU A 242 15.56 4.14 7.61
N ILE A 243 16.78 4.54 8.01
CA ILE A 243 18.01 3.81 7.65
C ILE A 243 17.97 2.37 8.21
N LEU A 244 17.48 2.17 9.42
CA LEU A 244 17.35 0.82 10.01
C LEU A 244 16.36 -0.06 9.24
N CYS A 245 15.35 0.52 8.61
CA CYS A 245 14.41 -0.21 7.75
C CYS A 245 14.99 -0.57 6.37
N ALA A 246 16.10 0.05 5.97
CA ALA A 246 16.75 -0.18 4.68
C ALA A 246 17.86 -1.24 4.76
N ASP A 247 18.12 -1.90 3.65
CA ASP A 247 19.24 -2.82 3.49
C ASP A 247 20.54 -2.07 3.26
N VAL A 248 20.48 -0.94 2.54
CA VAL A 248 21.64 -0.23 2.02
C VAL A 248 21.37 1.28 1.93
N GLY A 249 22.38 2.08 2.21
CA GLY A 249 22.39 3.49 1.84
C GLY A 249 22.87 3.68 0.40
N ILE A 250 22.35 4.67 -0.31
CA ILE A 250 22.86 5.02 -1.63
C ILE A 250 23.34 6.47 -1.71
N LEU A 251 24.31 6.68 -2.58
CA LEU A 251 24.85 7.98 -2.95
C LEU A 251 24.72 8.14 -4.47
N PRO A 252 23.53 8.45 -5.01
CA PRO A 252 23.32 8.50 -6.44
C PRO A 252 23.73 9.86 -7.00
N PHE A 253 24.98 10.21 -6.88
CA PHE A 253 25.52 11.49 -7.35
C PHE A 253 26.03 11.40 -8.79
N ARG A 254 25.86 12.48 -9.54
CA ARG A 254 26.51 12.63 -10.84
C ARG A 254 28.02 12.63 -10.68
N VAL A 255 28.70 11.92 -11.56
CA VAL A 255 30.16 11.92 -11.61
C VAL A 255 30.61 13.22 -12.31
N GLU A 256 30.92 14.23 -11.52
CA GLU A 256 31.37 15.55 -11.97
C GLU A 256 32.32 16.16 -10.93
N PRO A 257 33.15 17.13 -11.29
CA PRO A 257 34.24 17.63 -10.42
C PRO A 257 33.79 18.03 -9.01
N PHE A 258 32.61 18.63 -8.88
CA PHE A 258 32.08 19.04 -7.57
C PHE A 258 31.75 17.84 -6.67
N ASN A 259 31.11 16.84 -7.23
CA ASN A 259 30.70 15.63 -6.49
C ASN A 259 31.92 14.70 -6.28
N ASP A 260 32.82 14.64 -7.28
CA ASP A 260 33.98 13.76 -7.29
C ASP A 260 34.95 14.04 -6.12
N ALA A 261 35.16 15.31 -5.78
CA ALA A 261 35.99 15.72 -4.67
C ALA A 261 35.28 15.66 -3.31
N ALA A 262 33.98 15.42 -3.26
CA ALA A 262 33.21 15.50 -2.04
C ALA A 262 33.31 14.20 -1.20
N LEU A 263 33.30 14.37 0.13
CA LEU A 263 33.12 13.29 1.09
C LEU A 263 31.72 13.44 1.76
N PRO A 264 30.66 12.80 1.24
CA PRO A 264 29.31 13.02 1.73
C PRO A 264 29.09 12.43 3.12
N TYR A 265 28.74 13.27 4.06
CA TYR A 265 28.54 12.91 5.49
C TYR A 265 27.50 11.80 5.69
N ARG A 266 26.54 11.65 4.78
CA ARG A 266 25.50 10.60 4.86
C ARG A 266 26.09 9.18 4.86
N ILE A 267 27.25 8.95 4.26
CA ILE A 267 27.98 7.67 4.30
C ILE A 267 28.23 7.26 5.77
N LEU A 268 28.70 8.20 6.58
CA LEU A 268 28.95 7.93 7.99
C LEU A 268 27.64 7.69 8.77
N LYS A 269 26.53 8.39 8.41
CA LYS A 269 25.23 8.14 9.01
C LYS A 269 24.74 6.72 8.73
N TYR A 270 24.89 6.23 7.51
CA TYR A 270 24.55 4.84 7.16
C TYR A 270 25.43 3.84 7.92
N ALA A 271 26.73 4.03 7.88
CA ALA A 271 27.71 3.16 8.53
C ALA A 271 27.52 3.07 10.05
N ARG A 272 27.10 4.16 10.72
CA ARG A 272 26.77 4.15 12.17
C ARG A 272 25.61 3.22 12.53
N LEU A 273 24.81 2.84 11.54
CA LEU A 273 23.69 1.91 11.68
C LEU A 273 23.96 0.55 10.99
N GLY A 274 25.24 0.30 10.66
CA GLY A 274 25.68 -0.95 10.05
C GLY A 274 25.18 -1.14 8.62
N ARG A 275 24.94 -0.03 7.89
CA ARG A 275 24.54 -0.08 6.47
C ARG A 275 25.68 0.39 5.58
N ARG A 276 26.01 -0.41 4.58
CA ARG A 276 26.96 -0.02 3.54
C ARG A 276 26.35 1.04 2.64
N THR A 277 27.20 1.76 1.94
CA THR A 277 26.79 2.73 0.92
C THR A 277 27.15 2.19 -0.45
N VAL A 278 26.22 2.27 -1.42
CA VAL A 278 26.52 2.06 -2.84
C VAL A 278 26.57 3.43 -3.53
N SER A 279 27.63 3.67 -4.30
CA SER A 279 27.94 4.95 -4.93
C SER A 279 28.47 4.75 -6.35
N PRO A 280 28.24 5.66 -7.29
CA PRO A 280 29.08 5.78 -8.46
C PRO A 280 30.55 5.95 -8.08
N GLU A 281 31.46 5.78 -9.03
CA GLU A 281 32.89 5.98 -8.86
C GLU A 281 33.17 7.46 -8.65
N LEU A 282 33.44 7.85 -7.41
CA LEU A 282 33.78 9.21 -6.98
C LEU A 282 35.08 9.18 -6.15
N ALA A 283 36.06 10.00 -6.49
CA ALA A 283 37.37 9.98 -5.84
C ALA A 283 37.29 10.25 -4.33
N GLY A 284 36.44 11.20 -3.90
CA GLY A 284 36.36 11.60 -2.51
C GLY A 284 35.84 10.50 -1.58
N VAL A 285 34.98 9.57 -2.08
CA VAL A 285 34.40 8.53 -1.23
C VAL A 285 35.42 7.44 -0.84
N HIS A 286 36.53 7.31 -1.57
CA HIS A 286 37.60 6.35 -1.26
C HIS A 286 38.25 6.62 0.09
N THR A 287 38.11 7.82 0.63
CA THR A 287 38.50 8.11 2.02
C THR A 287 37.82 7.15 3.02
N TRP A 288 36.65 6.60 2.64
CA TRP A 288 35.90 5.65 3.46
C TRP A 288 35.55 4.35 2.72
N ASP A 289 36.50 3.80 1.97
CA ASP A 289 36.37 2.53 1.20
C ASP A 289 35.74 1.41 2.03
N ARG A 290 36.01 1.39 3.34
CA ARG A 290 35.40 0.41 4.24
C ARG A 290 33.87 0.49 4.27
N ALA A 291 33.31 1.65 4.04
CA ALA A 291 31.88 1.93 4.15
C ALA A 291 31.16 2.01 2.80
N VAL A 292 31.91 2.07 1.70
CA VAL A 292 31.36 2.33 0.36
C VAL A 292 31.72 1.20 -0.59
N THR A 293 30.77 0.84 -1.45
CA THR A 293 30.99 0.04 -2.66
C THR A 293 30.80 0.98 -3.84
N THR A 294 31.87 1.22 -4.60
CA THR A 294 31.84 2.07 -5.80
C THR A 294 31.48 1.24 -7.04
N CYS A 295 30.77 1.85 -7.98
CA CYS A 295 30.21 1.20 -9.16
C CYS A 295 30.51 2.03 -10.42
N ALA A 296 31.04 1.38 -11.44
CA ALA A 296 31.40 2.05 -12.69
C ALA A 296 30.17 2.42 -13.55
N ASP A 297 29.09 1.67 -13.43
CA ASP A 297 27.88 1.82 -14.23
C ASP A 297 26.62 1.33 -13.48
N ALA A 298 25.46 1.41 -14.15
CA ALA A 298 24.18 1.01 -13.59
C ALA A 298 24.09 -0.52 -13.34
N ASP A 299 24.74 -1.36 -14.13
CA ASP A 299 24.72 -2.81 -13.94
C ASP A 299 25.51 -3.20 -12.69
N ALA A 300 26.68 -2.61 -12.50
CA ALA A 300 27.48 -2.77 -11.27
C ALA A 300 26.71 -2.24 -10.05
N PHE A 301 25.99 -1.12 -10.20
CA PHE A 301 25.18 -0.54 -9.13
C PHE A 301 24.04 -1.49 -8.71
N VAL A 302 23.33 -2.06 -9.68
CA VAL A 302 22.28 -3.07 -9.45
C VAL A 302 22.84 -4.31 -8.75
N ALA A 303 23.98 -4.82 -9.22
CA ALA A 303 24.65 -5.97 -8.60
C ALA A 303 25.00 -5.69 -7.15
N ALA A 304 25.59 -4.53 -6.86
CA ALA A 304 25.95 -4.12 -5.51
C ALA A 304 24.71 -3.95 -4.60
N LEU A 305 23.59 -3.45 -5.12
CA LEU A 305 22.34 -3.38 -4.36
C LEU A 305 21.80 -4.78 -4.01
N ARG A 306 21.81 -5.70 -4.97
CA ARG A 306 21.35 -7.09 -4.77
C ARG A 306 22.18 -7.85 -3.73
N GLU A 307 23.48 -7.60 -3.67
CA GLU A 307 24.36 -8.16 -2.64
C GLU A 307 23.97 -7.73 -1.21
N GLN A 308 23.29 -6.60 -1.06
CA GLN A 308 22.83 -6.09 0.22
C GLN A 308 21.40 -6.56 0.59
N ALA A 309 20.76 -7.37 -0.24
CA ALA A 309 19.41 -7.86 0.03
C ALA A 309 19.34 -8.56 1.40
N GLY A 310 18.38 -8.15 2.24
CA GLY A 310 18.20 -8.70 3.58
C GLY A 310 19.18 -8.18 4.65
N ALA A 311 20.11 -7.27 4.31
CA ALA A 311 21.06 -6.70 5.27
C ALA A 311 20.38 -5.92 6.41
N ARG A 312 19.13 -5.45 6.21
CA ARG A 312 18.33 -4.82 7.28
C ARG A 312 18.12 -5.72 8.49
N ALA A 313 18.07 -7.04 8.29
CA ALA A 313 17.93 -8.03 9.37
C ALA A 313 19.25 -8.33 10.09
N ARG A 314 20.39 -8.04 9.45
CA ARG A 314 21.74 -8.35 9.98
C ARG A 314 22.68 -7.18 9.72
N PRO A 315 22.65 -6.14 10.55
CA PRO A 315 23.55 -5.01 10.40
C PRO A 315 25.03 -5.45 10.47
N ASP A 316 25.88 -4.79 9.68
CA ASP A 316 27.33 -4.99 9.74
C ASP A 316 27.90 -4.35 11.03
N GLU A 317 28.05 -5.16 12.08
CA GLU A 317 28.53 -4.68 13.39
C GLU A 317 29.99 -4.18 13.34
N ALA A 318 30.82 -4.73 12.45
CA ALA A 318 32.19 -4.26 12.30
C ALA A 318 32.25 -2.88 11.64
N LEU A 319 31.42 -2.65 10.64
CA LEU A 319 31.23 -1.34 10.01
C LEU A 319 30.67 -0.32 11.02
N ARG A 320 29.67 -0.73 11.78
CA ARG A 320 29.05 0.08 12.82
C ARG A 320 30.04 0.50 13.88
N ALA A 321 30.82 -0.43 14.41
CA ALA A 321 31.87 -0.15 15.41
C ALA A 321 32.91 0.84 14.87
N TRP A 322 33.36 0.64 13.63
CA TRP A 322 34.26 1.58 12.96
C TRP A 322 33.65 2.98 12.85
N ALA A 323 32.41 3.10 12.42
CA ALA A 323 31.76 4.40 12.25
C ALA A 323 31.48 5.10 13.58
N LEU A 324 31.17 4.36 14.64
CA LEU A 324 31.02 4.91 15.99
C LEU A 324 32.35 5.43 16.55
N ALA A 325 33.49 4.84 16.15
CA ALA A 325 34.81 5.31 16.50
C ALA A 325 35.25 6.59 15.75
N GLN A 326 34.54 7.01 14.68
CA GLN A 326 34.78 8.29 13.98
C GLN A 326 34.19 9.46 14.78
N THR A 327 34.64 9.69 15.99
CA THR A 327 34.20 10.80 16.84
C THR A 327 34.83 12.11 16.44
N ALA A 328 34.21 13.24 16.75
CA ALA A 328 34.77 14.57 16.52
C ALA A 328 36.14 14.73 17.21
N ARG A 329 36.33 14.21 18.42
CA ARG A 329 37.59 14.23 19.13
C ARG A 329 38.71 13.55 18.34
N ARG A 330 38.40 12.35 17.77
CA ARG A 330 39.36 11.58 16.99
C ARG A 330 39.75 12.29 15.69
N VAL A 331 38.75 12.74 14.93
CA VAL A 331 39.01 13.39 13.64
C VAL A 331 39.66 14.76 13.77
N ASN A 332 39.46 15.42 14.90
CA ASN A 332 40.10 16.71 15.24
C ASN A 332 41.49 16.57 15.89
N ALA A 333 42.05 15.36 16.01
CA ALA A 333 43.35 15.19 16.66
C ALA A 333 44.44 16.15 16.14
N PRO A 334 44.62 16.36 14.82
CA PRO A 334 45.61 17.30 14.31
C PRO A 334 45.31 18.75 14.72
N LEU A 335 44.06 19.13 14.88
CA LEU A 335 43.69 20.47 15.35
C LEU A 335 43.94 20.63 16.84
N TRP A 336 43.74 19.57 17.62
CA TRP A 336 44.07 19.57 19.05
C TRP A 336 45.58 19.64 19.30
N GLU A 337 46.41 18.97 18.51
CA GLU A 337 47.86 19.09 18.54
C GLU A 337 48.28 20.55 18.30
N ARG A 338 47.66 21.19 17.29
CA ARG A 338 47.94 22.59 17.01
C ARG A 338 47.49 23.54 18.11
N LEU A 339 46.32 23.28 18.74
CA LEU A 339 45.85 24.06 19.89
C LEU A 339 46.85 23.94 21.09
N ALA A 340 47.37 22.73 21.33
CA ALA A 340 48.35 22.50 22.37
C ALA A 340 49.66 23.27 22.11
N GLU A 341 50.16 23.32 20.86
CA GLU A 341 51.31 24.13 20.47
C GLU A 341 51.10 25.64 20.75
N LEU A 342 49.85 26.11 20.69
CA LEU A 342 49.48 27.49 21.02
C LEU A 342 49.22 27.71 22.52
N GLY A 343 49.47 26.71 23.37
CA GLY A 343 49.24 26.76 24.81
C GLY A 343 47.76 26.61 25.22
N MET A 344 46.89 26.19 24.31
CA MET A 344 45.46 25.96 24.56
C MET A 344 45.23 24.46 24.84
N THR A 345 45.20 24.08 26.10
CA THR A 345 44.85 22.71 26.53
C THR A 345 43.49 22.69 27.17
N GLU A 346 42.78 21.54 27.06
CA GLU A 346 41.56 21.32 27.85
C GLU A 346 41.93 21.39 29.34
N GLY A 347 41.17 22.18 30.11
CA GLY A 347 41.29 22.27 31.56
C GLY A 347 40.75 21.04 32.27
#